data_18bfbb0e677c19ee5bea6a3cba32f3bb
#
_entry.id   18bfbb0e677c19ee5bea6a3cba32f3bb
#
_cell.length_a   1.000
_cell.length_b   1.000
_cell.length_c   1.000
_cell.angle_alpha   90.00
_cell.angle_beta   90.00
_cell.angle_gamma   90.00
#
_symmetry.space_group_name_H-M   'P 1'
#
loop_
_entity.id
_entity.type
_entity.pdbx_description
1 polymer ?
#
loop_
_entity_poly.entity_id
_entity_poly.type
_entity_poly.pdbx_seq_one_letter_code
_entity_poly.pdbx_strand_id
1 'polypeptide(L)'
;MKMNRYQRQQQLPEIGAGGQKLLGASRVVIVGCGALGSVVAMYRACAGVGEIVIADFDTLDVSNLHRQVFYTEADTGKPKVELLADRMRRLNSDITVVPVNEFIRPERLRQLAAQGDVVIEAGDNPDTKYMVSDVCQSLDKPCVIGGVNGWQGQLLTCVSGGKY
;
A
#
# COMPACT_ATOMS: atom_id res chain seq x y z
N MET A 1 -14.82 9.86 -27.61
CA MET A 1 -14.47 8.53 -27.06
C MET A 1 -13.82 8.77 -25.68
N LYS A 2 -14.44 8.39 -24.56
CA LYS A 2 -13.79 8.50 -23.24
C LYS A 2 -12.55 7.61 -23.26
N MET A 3 -11.37 8.19 -23.10
CA MET A 3 -10.14 7.41 -22.98
C MET A 3 -10.25 6.55 -21.73
N ASN A 4 -10.15 5.22 -21.89
CA ASN A 4 -10.11 4.28 -20.78
C ASN A 4 -8.69 4.26 -20.21
N ARG A 5 -8.48 4.78 -19.00
CA ARG A 5 -7.17 4.86 -18.33
C ARG A 5 -6.51 3.48 -18.17
N TYR A 6 -7.31 2.41 -18.09
CA TYR A 6 -6.85 1.05 -17.89
C TYR A 6 -6.70 0.24 -19.19
N GLN A 7 -6.86 0.86 -20.36
CA GLN A 7 -6.89 0.17 -21.65
C GLN A 7 -5.65 -0.70 -21.88
N ARG A 8 -4.47 -0.22 -21.50
CA ARG A 8 -3.22 -0.96 -21.73
C ARG A 8 -3.13 -2.23 -20.89
N GLN A 9 -3.49 -2.16 -19.61
CA GLN A 9 -3.47 -3.36 -18.76
C GLN A 9 -4.61 -4.33 -19.10
N GLN A 10 -5.74 -3.85 -19.60
CA GLN A 10 -6.84 -4.70 -20.08
C GLN A 10 -6.50 -5.47 -21.38
N GLN A 11 -5.46 -5.09 -22.09
CA GLN A 11 -4.96 -5.82 -23.26
C GLN A 11 -4.18 -7.09 -22.88
N LEU A 12 -3.74 -7.22 -21.63
CA LEU A 12 -3.11 -8.44 -21.12
C LEU A 12 -4.20 -9.51 -20.93
N PRO A 13 -4.06 -10.69 -21.53
CA PRO A 13 -5.08 -11.76 -21.43
C PRO A 13 -5.41 -12.15 -19.98
N GLU A 14 -4.41 -12.08 -19.09
CA GLU A 14 -4.52 -12.44 -17.67
C GLU A 14 -5.34 -11.42 -16.88
N ILE A 15 -5.46 -10.20 -17.37
CA ILE A 15 -6.25 -9.13 -16.73
C ILE A 15 -7.59 -8.98 -17.43
N GLY A 16 -7.57 -8.57 -18.70
CA GLY A 16 -8.78 -8.31 -19.47
C GLY A 16 -9.72 -7.28 -18.78
N ALA A 17 -10.93 -7.21 -19.26
CA ALA A 17 -11.97 -6.39 -18.63
C ALA A 17 -12.45 -6.99 -17.29
N GLY A 18 -12.43 -8.30 -17.16
CA GLY A 18 -12.81 -9.03 -15.95
C GLY A 18 -11.85 -8.77 -14.80
N GLY A 19 -10.55 -8.91 -15.02
CA GLY A 19 -9.51 -8.63 -14.03
C GLY A 19 -9.52 -7.16 -13.60
N GLN A 20 -9.76 -6.22 -14.53
CA GLN A 20 -9.90 -4.80 -14.17
C GLN A 20 -11.11 -4.55 -13.26
N LYS A 21 -12.21 -5.25 -13.49
CA LYS A 21 -13.39 -5.17 -12.61
C LYS A 21 -13.07 -5.71 -11.21
N LEU A 22 -12.30 -6.80 -11.11
CA LEU A 22 -11.84 -7.35 -9.83
C LEU A 22 -10.91 -6.38 -9.10
N LEU A 23 -9.93 -5.77 -9.80
CA LEU A 23 -9.08 -4.73 -9.23
C LEU A 23 -9.90 -3.56 -8.68
N GLY A 24 -10.90 -3.09 -9.43
CA GLY A 24 -11.80 -2.03 -8.99
C GLY A 24 -12.72 -2.40 -7.82
N ALA A 25 -12.89 -3.67 -7.53
CA ALA A 25 -13.63 -4.17 -6.36
C ALA A 25 -12.72 -4.52 -5.18
N SER A 26 -11.40 -4.54 -5.38
CA SER A 26 -10.43 -4.97 -4.36
C SER A 26 -10.11 -3.86 -3.37
N ARG A 27 -9.80 -4.27 -2.14
CA ARG A 27 -9.33 -3.42 -1.06
C ARG A 27 -7.94 -3.85 -0.58
N VAL A 28 -6.98 -2.93 -0.62
CA VAL A 28 -5.58 -3.15 -0.20
C VAL A 28 -5.27 -2.32 1.03
N VAL A 29 -4.63 -2.93 2.03
CA VAL A 29 -4.12 -2.25 3.23
C VAL A 29 -2.61 -2.15 3.11
N ILE A 30 -2.05 -0.94 3.21
CA ILE A 30 -0.60 -0.69 3.13
C ILE A 30 -0.15 -0.08 4.45
N VAL A 31 0.79 -0.73 5.11
CA VAL A 31 1.43 -0.26 6.34
C VAL A 31 2.81 0.29 6.00
N GLY A 32 3.01 1.58 6.30
CA GLY A 32 4.19 2.35 5.91
C GLY A 32 4.00 3.16 4.63
N CYS A 33 4.29 4.47 4.70
CA CYS A 33 4.24 5.43 3.57
C CYS A 33 5.64 5.99 3.23
N GLY A 34 6.69 5.25 3.58
CA GLY A 34 8.09 5.57 3.28
C GLY A 34 8.48 5.29 1.83
N ALA A 35 9.76 4.98 1.61
CA ALA A 35 10.32 4.76 0.27
C ALA A 35 9.67 3.61 -0.50
N LEU A 36 9.36 2.50 0.19
CA LEU A 36 8.69 1.35 -0.43
C LEU A 36 7.17 1.57 -0.54
N GLY A 37 6.54 1.94 0.58
CA GLY A 37 5.08 2.03 0.67
C GLY A 37 4.48 3.10 -0.24
N SER A 38 5.12 4.26 -0.37
CA SER A 38 4.65 5.31 -1.27
C SER A 38 4.68 4.86 -2.74
N VAL A 39 5.73 4.14 -3.16
CA VAL A 39 5.82 3.57 -4.52
C VAL A 39 4.70 2.56 -4.75
N VAL A 40 4.53 1.61 -3.83
CA VAL A 40 3.48 0.58 -3.91
C VAL A 40 2.09 1.23 -3.98
N ALA A 41 1.80 2.19 -3.09
CA ALA A 41 0.52 2.88 -3.04
C ALA A 41 0.20 3.60 -4.36
N MET A 42 1.16 4.35 -4.90
CA MET A 42 0.98 5.08 -6.16
C MET A 42 0.72 4.13 -7.33
N TYR A 43 1.48 3.02 -7.44
CA TYR A 43 1.24 2.05 -8.52
C TYR A 43 -0.09 1.29 -8.36
N ARG A 44 -0.55 0.99 -7.13
CA ARG A 44 -1.88 0.41 -6.92
C ARG A 44 -2.99 1.40 -7.32
N ALA A 45 -2.80 2.70 -7.00
CA ALA A 45 -3.71 3.74 -7.45
C ALA A 45 -3.76 3.84 -8.98
N CYS A 46 -2.61 3.81 -9.67
CA CYS A 46 -2.53 3.79 -11.13
C CYS A 46 -3.26 2.57 -11.74
N ALA A 47 -3.09 1.39 -11.13
CA ALA A 47 -3.72 0.16 -11.60
C ALA A 47 -5.24 0.11 -11.37
N GLY A 48 -5.78 1.02 -10.57
CA GLY A 48 -7.22 1.11 -10.31
C GLY A 48 -7.70 0.09 -9.27
N VAL A 49 -6.91 -0.17 -8.23
CA VAL A 49 -7.41 -0.84 -7.02
C VAL A 49 -8.47 0.05 -6.39
N GLY A 50 -9.67 -0.50 -6.16
CA GLY A 50 -10.85 0.30 -5.82
C GLY A 50 -10.77 1.02 -4.49
N GLU A 51 -10.21 0.38 -3.46
CA GLU A 51 -9.98 1.01 -2.16
C GLU A 51 -8.56 0.71 -1.67
N ILE A 52 -7.84 1.76 -1.25
CA ILE A 52 -6.49 1.66 -0.71
C ILE A 52 -6.46 2.35 0.65
N VAL A 53 -6.24 1.56 1.70
CA VAL A 53 -5.97 2.06 3.05
C VAL A 53 -4.47 2.21 3.19
N ILE A 54 -3.99 3.40 3.55
CA ILE A 54 -2.58 3.67 3.83
C ILE A 54 -2.43 4.08 5.29
N ALA A 55 -1.54 3.40 6.02
CA ALA A 55 -1.34 3.61 7.45
C ALA A 55 0.11 3.94 7.75
N ASP A 56 0.32 5.08 8.40
CA ASP A 56 1.63 5.57 8.87
C ASP A 56 1.39 6.66 9.92
N PHE A 57 2.28 6.83 10.86
CA PHE A 57 2.18 7.88 11.88
C PHE A 57 3.23 8.98 11.73
N ASP A 58 4.14 8.81 10.77
CA ASP A 58 5.25 9.74 10.56
C ASP A 58 4.82 11.05 9.89
N THR A 59 5.53 12.08 10.24
CA THR A 59 5.61 13.33 9.47
C THR A 59 6.79 13.28 8.51
N LEU A 60 6.69 14.02 7.41
CA LEU A 60 7.79 14.11 6.45
C LEU A 60 8.94 14.94 7.02
N ASP A 61 10.15 14.41 6.88
CA ASP A 61 11.40 15.10 7.17
C ASP A 61 12.22 15.28 5.89
N VAL A 62 13.01 16.36 5.80
CA VAL A 62 13.89 16.66 4.65
C VAL A 62 14.85 15.50 4.37
N SER A 63 15.34 14.80 5.41
CA SER A 63 16.19 13.63 5.28
C SER A 63 15.54 12.43 4.58
N ASN A 64 14.22 12.48 4.37
CA ASN A 64 13.49 11.43 3.64
C ASN A 64 13.54 11.61 2.12
N LEU A 65 13.71 12.85 1.64
CA LEU A 65 13.48 13.23 0.25
C LEU A 65 14.41 12.58 -0.76
N HIS A 66 15.62 12.16 -0.36
CA HIS A 66 16.54 11.47 -1.24
C HIS A 66 16.04 10.08 -1.71
N ARG A 67 15.01 9.51 -1.05
CA ARG A 67 14.44 8.19 -1.39
C ARG A 67 12.92 8.15 -1.43
N GLN A 68 12.22 9.14 -0.90
CA GLN A 68 10.76 9.21 -0.87
C GLN A 68 10.26 10.22 -1.91
N VAL A 69 10.39 9.84 -3.17
CA VAL A 69 10.27 10.72 -4.36
C VAL A 69 8.87 11.30 -4.62
N PHE A 70 7.87 10.82 -3.90
CA PHE A 70 6.51 11.35 -4.00
C PHE A 70 6.24 12.52 -3.05
N TYR A 71 7.23 13.02 -2.33
CA TYR A 71 7.13 14.18 -1.47
C TYR A 71 8.08 15.28 -1.91
N THR A 72 7.86 16.50 -1.43
CA THR A 72 8.66 17.69 -1.76
C THR A 72 9.08 18.41 -0.49
N GLU A 73 10.05 19.33 -0.59
CA GLU A 73 10.47 20.15 0.55
C GLU A 73 9.32 20.95 1.18
N ALA A 74 8.36 21.41 0.36
CA ALA A 74 7.18 22.14 0.82
C ALA A 74 6.20 21.28 1.66
N ASP A 75 6.40 19.98 1.68
CA ASP A 75 5.61 19.02 2.45
C ASP A 75 6.19 18.74 3.84
N THR A 76 7.41 19.22 4.12
CA THR A 76 8.11 18.97 5.39
C THR A 76 7.26 19.33 6.60
N GLY A 77 7.24 18.46 7.59
CA GLY A 77 6.47 18.61 8.82
C GLY A 77 4.99 18.20 8.73
N LYS A 78 4.51 17.78 7.54
CA LYS A 78 3.13 17.30 7.37
C LYS A 78 3.05 15.77 7.47
N PRO A 79 1.90 15.19 7.89
CA PRO A 79 1.70 13.75 7.94
C PRO A 79 1.85 13.09 6.57
N LYS A 80 2.68 12.05 6.47
CA LYS A 80 2.96 11.34 5.20
C LYS A 80 1.69 10.76 4.57
N VAL A 81 0.80 10.18 5.37
CA VAL A 81 -0.45 9.57 4.89
C VAL A 81 -1.37 10.57 4.20
N GLU A 82 -1.48 11.78 4.75
CA GLU A 82 -2.34 12.82 4.16
C GLU A 82 -1.78 13.31 2.82
N LEU A 83 -0.47 13.54 2.78
CA LEU A 83 0.22 13.94 1.56
C LEU A 83 0.09 12.90 0.46
N LEU A 84 0.30 11.63 0.81
CA LEU A 84 0.24 10.54 -0.15
C LEU A 84 -1.19 10.31 -0.63
N ALA A 85 -2.18 10.35 0.28
CA ALA A 85 -3.59 10.21 -0.07
C ALA A 85 -4.05 11.30 -1.06
N ASP A 86 -3.65 12.55 -0.83
CA ASP A 86 -3.97 13.66 -1.75
C ASP A 86 -3.38 13.41 -3.14
N ARG A 87 -2.12 12.97 -3.22
CA ARG A 87 -1.48 12.63 -4.51
C ARG A 87 -2.17 11.49 -5.23
N MET A 88 -2.53 10.43 -4.51
CA MET A 88 -3.24 9.28 -5.07
C MET A 88 -4.61 9.68 -5.64
N ARG A 89 -5.38 10.51 -4.91
CA ARG A 89 -6.69 11.02 -5.36
C ARG A 89 -6.58 11.90 -6.61
N ARG A 90 -5.53 12.74 -6.68
CA ARG A 90 -5.24 13.54 -7.89
C ARG A 90 -4.81 12.69 -9.07
N LEU A 91 -4.08 11.61 -8.82
CA LEU A 91 -3.62 10.69 -9.85
C LEU A 91 -4.78 9.87 -10.42
N ASN A 92 -5.67 9.40 -9.55
CA ASN A 92 -6.81 8.57 -9.94
C ASN A 92 -8.05 8.91 -9.08
N SER A 93 -9.01 9.60 -9.69
CA SER A 93 -10.26 9.98 -9.02
C SER A 93 -11.30 8.84 -8.93
N ASP A 94 -11.04 7.70 -9.60
CA ASP A 94 -11.96 6.57 -9.63
C ASP A 94 -11.79 5.63 -8.42
N ILE A 95 -10.79 5.89 -7.56
CA ILE A 95 -10.47 5.05 -6.39
C ILE A 95 -10.79 5.75 -5.08
N THR A 96 -11.00 4.98 -4.04
CA THR A 96 -11.11 5.46 -2.66
C THR A 96 -9.77 5.31 -1.95
N VAL A 97 -9.29 6.39 -1.32
CA VAL A 97 -8.07 6.37 -0.50
C VAL A 97 -8.40 6.75 0.93
N VAL A 98 -8.07 5.87 1.87
CA VAL A 98 -8.32 6.04 3.31
C VAL A 98 -7.00 6.22 4.04
N PRO A 99 -6.60 7.45 4.41
CA PRO A 99 -5.43 7.68 5.25
C PRO A 99 -5.72 7.33 6.70
N VAL A 100 -4.78 6.65 7.35
CA VAL A 100 -4.82 6.26 8.76
C VAL A 100 -3.55 6.80 9.41
N ASN A 101 -3.66 7.99 10.04
CA ASN A 101 -2.55 8.68 10.67
C ASN A 101 -2.43 8.26 12.14
N GLU A 102 -1.97 7.03 12.36
CA GLU A 102 -1.76 6.48 13.69
C GLU A 102 -0.68 5.40 13.70
N PHE A 103 -0.02 5.23 14.84
CA PHE A 103 0.84 4.08 15.08
C PHE A 103 -0.04 2.82 15.13
N ILE A 104 0.11 1.94 14.13
CA ILE A 104 -0.74 0.76 14.00
C ILE A 104 -0.39 -0.27 15.08
N ARG A 105 -1.39 -0.58 15.91
CA ARG A 105 -1.36 -1.65 16.91
C ARG A 105 -2.04 -2.92 16.40
N PRO A 106 -1.79 -4.10 17.02
CA PRO A 106 -2.34 -5.37 16.56
C PRO A 106 -3.87 -5.37 16.39
N GLU A 107 -4.61 -4.78 17.32
CA GLU A 107 -6.08 -4.73 17.29
C GLU A 107 -6.58 -3.88 16.12
N ARG A 108 -5.92 -2.75 15.89
CA ARG A 108 -6.24 -1.87 14.77
C ARG A 108 -5.91 -2.50 13.43
N LEU A 109 -4.73 -3.12 13.34
CA LEU A 109 -4.34 -3.88 12.16
C LEU A 109 -5.33 -5.00 11.84
N ARG A 110 -5.77 -5.74 12.87
CA ARG A 110 -6.78 -6.80 12.71
C ARG A 110 -8.08 -6.28 12.11
N GLN A 111 -8.57 -5.12 12.57
CA GLN A 111 -9.76 -4.49 12.01
C GLN A 111 -9.60 -4.11 10.53
N LEU A 112 -8.46 -3.52 10.17
CA LEU A 112 -8.17 -3.12 8.80
C LEU A 112 -7.97 -4.34 7.88
N ALA A 113 -7.17 -5.31 8.31
CA ALA A 113 -6.87 -6.53 7.56
C ALA A 113 -8.09 -7.42 7.33
N ALA A 114 -9.00 -7.50 8.31
CA ALA A 114 -10.23 -8.29 8.17
C ALA A 114 -11.08 -7.85 6.98
N GLN A 115 -11.07 -6.57 6.65
CA GLN A 115 -11.81 -5.97 5.54
C GLN A 115 -10.99 -5.89 4.23
N GLY A 116 -9.68 -6.12 4.30
CA GLY A 116 -8.79 -6.09 3.13
C GLY A 116 -8.70 -7.44 2.42
N ASP A 117 -8.40 -7.42 1.14
CA ASP A 117 -8.08 -8.62 0.35
C ASP A 117 -6.61 -9.00 0.50
N VAL A 118 -5.73 -8.02 0.69
CA VAL A 118 -4.30 -8.21 0.93
C VAL A 118 -3.74 -7.10 1.82
N VAL A 119 -2.78 -7.45 2.65
CA VAL A 119 -2.00 -6.49 3.45
C VAL A 119 -0.58 -6.39 2.89
N ILE A 120 -0.08 -5.18 2.74
CA ILE A 120 1.30 -4.91 2.30
C ILE A 120 2.01 -4.18 3.43
N GLU A 121 3.08 -4.77 3.93
CA GLU A 121 3.96 -4.17 4.91
C GLU A 121 5.19 -3.61 4.22
N ALA A 122 5.43 -2.31 4.39
CA ALA A 122 6.49 -1.54 3.71
C ALA A 122 7.20 -0.55 4.66
N GLY A 123 7.09 -0.77 5.96
CA GLY A 123 7.80 -0.01 6.98
C GLY A 123 9.26 -0.47 7.13
N ASP A 124 9.97 0.19 8.03
CA ASP A 124 11.38 -0.08 8.34
C ASP A 124 11.56 -0.72 9.73
N ASN A 125 10.49 -0.89 10.49
CA ASN A 125 10.52 -1.49 11.82
C ASN A 125 10.29 -3.01 11.75
N PRO A 126 11.25 -3.85 12.20
CA PRO A 126 11.09 -5.31 12.22
C PRO A 126 9.88 -5.80 13.03
N ASP A 127 9.57 -5.16 14.16
CA ASP A 127 8.43 -5.56 15.01
C ASP A 127 7.10 -5.40 14.26
N THR A 128 6.98 -4.37 13.43
CA THR A 128 5.80 -4.17 12.58
C THR A 128 5.68 -5.29 11.54
N LYS A 129 6.79 -5.77 10.98
CA LYS A 129 6.79 -6.87 10.01
C LYS A 129 6.27 -8.17 10.63
N TYR A 130 6.77 -8.52 11.84
CA TYR A 130 6.28 -9.69 12.57
C TYR A 130 4.80 -9.54 12.95
N MET A 131 4.41 -8.37 13.47
CA MET A 131 3.02 -8.10 13.82
C MET A 131 2.09 -8.26 12.61
N VAL A 132 2.46 -7.74 11.44
CA VAL A 132 1.65 -7.88 10.21
C VAL A 132 1.56 -9.35 9.80
N SER A 133 2.67 -10.08 9.82
CA SER A 133 2.68 -11.52 9.52
C SER A 133 1.73 -12.30 10.43
N ASP A 134 1.85 -12.12 11.76
CA ASP A 134 1.06 -12.85 12.76
C ASP A 134 -0.44 -12.52 12.65
N VAL A 135 -0.79 -11.25 12.49
CA VAL A 135 -2.19 -10.83 12.34
C VAL A 135 -2.78 -11.40 11.05
N CYS A 136 -2.06 -11.29 9.92
CA CYS A 136 -2.55 -11.81 8.64
C CYS A 136 -2.71 -13.33 8.68
N GLN A 137 -1.75 -14.04 9.25
CA GLN A 137 -1.85 -15.49 9.44
C GLN A 137 -3.07 -15.87 10.29
N SER A 138 -3.32 -15.16 11.40
CA SER A 138 -4.46 -15.44 12.28
C SER A 138 -5.83 -15.18 11.63
N LEU A 139 -5.88 -14.36 10.57
CA LEU A 139 -7.08 -14.00 9.81
C LEU A 139 -7.18 -14.73 8.48
N ASP A 140 -6.24 -15.61 8.17
CA ASP A 140 -6.15 -16.27 6.86
C ASP A 140 -6.08 -15.28 5.69
N LYS A 141 -5.36 -14.18 5.89
CA LYS A 141 -5.21 -13.11 4.89
C LYS A 141 -3.84 -13.16 4.24
N PRO A 142 -3.76 -13.04 2.91
CA PRO A 142 -2.47 -12.92 2.24
C PRO A 142 -1.80 -11.61 2.65
N CYS A 143 -0.47 -11.66 2.84
CA CYS A 143 0.31 -10.45 3.02
C CYS A 143 1.61 -10.50 2.22
N VAL A 144 2.11 -9.30 1.90
CA VAL A 144 3.40 -9.09 1.25
C VAL A 144 4.24 -8.21 2.16
N ILE A 145 5.43 -8.65 2.51
CA ILE A 145 6.34 -7.94 3.40
C ILE A 145 7.58 -7.54 2.62
N GLY A 146 7.82 -6.24 2.51
CA GLY A 146 8.99 -5.66 1.86
C GLY A 146 9.98 -5.09 2.87
N GLY A 147 11.28 -5.19 2.57
CA GLY A 147 12.33 -4.59 3.39
C GLY A 147 13.58 -4.28 2.59
N VAL A 148 14.28 -3.22 2.98
CA VAL A 148 15.59 -2.86 2.43
C VAL A 148 16.53 -2.53 3.58
N ASN A 149 17.73 -3.12 3.54
CA ASN A 149 18.80 -2.81 4.48
C ASN A 149 20.13 -2.71 3.71
N GLY A 150 20.71 -1.54 3.70
CA GLY A 150 21.90 -1.24 2.90
C GLY A 150 21.64 -1.48 1.41
N TRP A 151 22.38 -2.41 0.81
CA TRP A 151 22.26 -2.81 -0.60
C TRP A 151 21.44 -4.08 -0.82
N GLN A 152 20.77 -4.57 0.21
CA GLN A 152 19.97 -5.79 0.16
C GLN A 152 18.49 -5.46 0.27
N GLY A 153 17.69 -6.06 -0.61
CA GLY A 153 16.23 -6.02 -0.56
C GLY A 153 15.66 -7.40 -0.27
N GLN A 154 14.58 -7.44 0.48
CA GLN A 154 13.82 -8.65 0.77
C GLN A 154 12.35 -8.45 0.43
N LEU A 155 11.75 -9.46 -0.18
CA LEU A 155 10.32 -9.53 -0.44
C LEU A 155 9.82 -10.91 -0.04
N LEU A 156 8.82 -10.94 0.84
CA LEU A 156 8.16 -12.15 1.30
C LEU A 156 6.68 -12.07 0.96
N THR A 157 6.13 -13.14 0.40
CA THR A 157 4.69 -13.30 0.19
C THR A 157 4.20 -14.43 1.10
N CYS A 158 3.30 -14.11 2.00
CA CYS A 158 2.69 -15.06 2.92
C CYS A 158 1.24 -15.29 2.49
N VAL A 159 0.89 -16.54 2.21
CA VAL A 159 -0.47 -16.98 1.89
C VAL A 159 -0.84 -18.14 2.78
N SER A 160 -2.12 -18.28 3.11
CA SER A 160 -2.59 -19.40 3.92
C SER A 160 -2.26 -20.74 3.28
N GLY A 161 -1.79 -21.68 4.11
CA GLY A 161 -1.36 -22.99 3.63
C GLY A 161 -0.08 -23.01 2.78
N GLY A 162 0.54 -21.85 2.55
CA GLY A 162 1.83 -21.74 1.89
C GLY A 162 2.96 -22.28 2.77
N LYS A 163 3.89 -23.04 2.16
CA LYS A 163 5.19 -23.33 2.78
C LYS A 163 6.10 -22.13 2.46
N TYR A 164 6.77 -21.60 3.49
CA TYR A 164 7.81 -20.57 3.35
C TYR A 164 9.00 -21.13 2.59
#